data_d9281549b8d9c16cd3312f4cadd49947
#
_entry.id   d9281549b8d9c16cd3312f4cadd49947
#
_cell.length_a   1.000
_cell.length_b   1.000
_cell.length_c   1.000
_cell.angle_alpha   90.00
_cell.angle_beta   90.00
_cell.angle_gamma   90.00
#
_symmetry.space_group_name_H-M   'P 1'
#
loop_
_entity.id
_entity.type
_entity.pdbx_description
1 polymer ?
#
loop_
_entity_poly.entity_id
_entity_poly.type
_entity_poly.pdbx_seq_one_letter_code
_entity_poly.pdbx_strand_id
1 'polypeptide(L)'
;MKKPNILFLMCDEHRFDVLGYAGNRIIKTPVLDSLAKQAVVFNNAYTPSPICIPARQCLMSGCLPKHCGCEEYGQDLPAGSMTFARCLAAAGYETVACGKLHHMGGDQMQGWTMRMGADIKIDPHYIPTRQKSAQADYKIAGFEKWSNAKEIKRAGVGENCAAQAADSYALSGALNFIKDRFVDAYYDRANTEQPLLLKVSFNRPHYPYFTSEEKFSYYLNRVPLYDKDTVFDHPFLSRHRVQIGKDVSEREARRAVAAYYGMIESADSDFGTIIEALEHAGQNIDDWIIIYTSDHGEMLGQHGVWEKQKFFEASVKVPLFIRWPKKFTAHRVEKNVNLCDIFATLCELTGTSVPEGLDSRSLVPLMETAGAPWDNETVSHFKDVGGFANVMIKKDNLKYQYYGETDSEVLFDLLKNPTETQNFIDDDTYCEAVRRFRLKKNELGY
;
A
#
# COMPACT_ATOMS: atom_id res chain seq x y z
N MET A 1 -16.95 -9.94 -26.01
CA MET A 1 -15.97 -10.76 -25.29
C MET A 1 -16.43 -10.91 -23.84
N LYS A 2 -16.25 -12.09 -23.23
CA LYS A 2 -16.54 -12.28 -21.80
C LYS A 2 -15.62 -11.38 -20.97
N LYS A 3 -16.19 -10.64 -20.01
CA LYS A 3 -15.38 -9.79 -19.12
C LYS A 3 -14.50 -10.66 -18.23
N PRO A 4 -13.22 -10.30 -17.99
CA PRO A 4 -12.32 -11.07 -17.14
C PRO A 4 -12.72 -10.97 -15.66
N ASN A 5 -12.47 -12.02 -14.89
CA ASN A 5 -12.46 -11.93 -13.44
C ASN A 5 -11.19 -11.22 -12.96
N ILE A 6 -11.26 -10.59 -11.79
CA ILE A 6 -10.17 -9.82 -11.21
C ILE A 6 -9.92 -10.33 -9.79
N LEU A 7 -8.67 -10.70 -9.50
CA LEU A 7 -8.18 -10.96 -8.16
C LEU A 7 -7.24 -9.83 -7.74
N PHE A 8 -7.64 -9.04 -6.75
CA PHE A 8 -6.86 -7.92 -6.24
C PHE A 8 -6.29 -8.26 -4.85
N LEU A 9 -5.04 -8.61 -4.81
CA LEU A 9 -4.27 -8.94 -3.61
C LEU A 9 -3.57 -7.69 -3.07
N MET A 10 -3.67 -7.45 -1.77
CA MET A 10 -3.08 -6.27 -1.15
C MET A 10 -2.56 -6.57 0.26
N CYS A 11 -1.40 -6.02 0.59
CA CYS A 11 -0.87 -5.95 1.95
C CYS A 11 -0.96 -4.52 2.49
N ASP A 12 -0.83 -4.37 3.81
CA ASP A 12 -0.64 -3.08 4.47
C ASP A 12 0.83 -2.92 4.87
N GLU A 13 1.45 -1.78 4.50
CA GLU A 13 2.80 -1.45 4.93
C GLU A 13 3.90 -2.38 4.37
N HIS A 14 3.69 -2.96 3.16
CA HIS A 14 4.69 -3.83 2.54
C HIS A 14 5.73 -3.01 1.76
N ARG A 15 6.93 -2.98 2.27
CA ARG A 15 8.10 -2.31 1.69
C ARG A 15 8.45 -2.90 0.32
N PHE A 16 8.66 -2.05 -0.69
CA PHE A 16 8.83 -2.42 -2.10
C PHE A 16 10.01 -3.38 -2.38
N ASP A 17 11.06 -3.34 -1.56
CA ASP A 17 12.30 -4.11 -1.74
C ASP A 17 12.37 -5.40 -0.89
N VAL A 18 11.30 -5.75 -0.18
CA VAL A 18 11.22 -6.98 0.62
C VAL A 18 10.38 -8.04 -0.12
N LEU A 19 10.80 -8.36 -1.35
CA LEU A 19 10.20 -9.33 -2.25
C LEU A 19 11.29 -10.00 -3.10
N GLY A 20 11.16 -11.30 -3.36
CA GLY A 20 12.16 -12.05 -4.14
C GLY A 20 12.27 -11.49 -5.56
N TYR A 21 11.15 -11.21 -6.24
CA TYR A 21 11.16 -10.64 -7.59
C TYR A 21 11.73 -9.20 -7.66
N ALA A 22 11.76 -8.50 -6.51
CA ALA A 22 12.43 -7.20 -6.39
C ALA A 22 13.94 -7.30 -6.10
N GLY A 23 14.47 -8.53 -6.03
CA GLY A 23 15.91 -8.79 -5.84
C GLY A 23 16.33 -9.10 -4.40
N ASN A 24 15.41 -9.15 -3.44
CA ASN A 24 15.71 -9.56 -2.08
C ASN A 24 16.00 -11.06 -2.01
N ARG A 25 17.21 -11.41 -1.59
CA ARG A 25 17.66 -12.81 -1.57
C ARG A 25 17.40 -13.54 -0.24
N ILE A 26 16.86 -12.84 0.74
CA ILE A 26 16.62 -13.35 2.09
C ILE A 26 15.16 -13.76 2.27
N ILE A 27 14.25 -12.92 1.79
CA ILE A 27 12.82 -13.14 1.91
C ILE A 27 12.36 -14.33 1.04
N LYS A 28 11.38 -15.06 1.54
CA LYS A 28 10.72 -16.14 0.80
C LYS A 28 9.32 -15.69 0.42
N THR A 29 9.13 -15.37 -0.86
CA THR A 29 7.84 -14.98 -1.45
C THR A 29 7.57 -15.77 -2.74
N PRO A 30 7.58 -17.12 -2.69
CA PRO A 30 7.52 -17.95 -3.90
C PRO A 30 6.25 -17.75 -4.71
N VAL A 31 5.11 -17.45 -4.07
CA VAL A 31 3.82 -17.23 -4.73
C VAL A 31 3.85 -15.92 -5.50
N LEU A 32 4.16 -14.80 -4.83
CA LEU A 32 4.25 -13.48 -5.47
C LEU A 32 5.35 -13.44 -6.52
N ASP A 33 6.48 -14.12 -6.30
CA ASP A 33 7.57 -14.22 -7.26
C ASP A 33 7.13 -15.00 -8.52
N SER A 34 6.34 -16.06 -8.37
CA SER A 34 5.80 -16.83 -9.49
C SER A 34 4.80 -16.02 -10.30
N LEU A 35 3.91 -15.28 -9.65
CA LEU A 35 2.95 -14.39 -10.32
C LEU A 35 3.67 -13.26 -11.06
N ALA A 36 4.67 -12.64 -10.43
CA ALA A 36 5.44 -11.53 -11.01
C ALA A 36 6.22 -11.94 -12.27
N LYS A 37 6.68 -13.20 -12.36
CA LYS A 37 7.35 -13.73 -13.57
C LYS A 37 6.47 -13.69 -14.82
N GLN A 38 5.15 -13.68 -14.66
CA GLN A 38 4.16 -13.66 -15.74
C GLN A 38 3.37 -12.35 -15.78
N ALA A 39 3.86 -11.32 -15.12
CA ALA A 39 3.19 -10.03 -14.94
C ALA A 39 3.95 -8.87 -15.60
N VAL A 40 3.25 -7.78 -15.80
CA VAL A 40 3.88 -6.47 -15.97
C VAL A 40 4.19 -5.93 -14.59
N VAL A 41 5.47 -5.74 -14.29
CA VAL A 41 5.97 -5.28 -12.99
C VAL A 41 6.36 -3.80 -13.08
N PHE A 42 5.75 -2.96 -12.25
CA PHE A 42 6.05 -1.53 -12.19
C PHE A 42 7.11 -1.28 -11.11
N ASN A 43 8.35 -1.07 -11.54
CA ASN A 43 9.48 -0.89 -10.62
C ASN A 43 9.42 0.42 -9.84
N ASN A 44 8.68 1.41 -10.31
CA ASN A 44 8.54 2.73 -9.71
C ASN A 44 7.06 3.10 -9.49
N ALA A 45 6.35 2.27 -8.73
CA ALA A 45 5.00 2.57 -8.28
C ALA A 45 5.03 3.29 -6.92
N TYR A 46 4.22 4.34 -6.78
CA TYR A 46 4.19 5.21 -5.61
C TYR A 46 2.79 5.28 -5.01
N THR A 47 2.74 5.35 -3.68
CA THR A 47 1.49 5.65 -2.99
C THR A 47 1.13 7.13 -3.14
N PRO A 48 -0.16 7.46 -3.31
CA PRO A 48 -0.62 8.86 -3.29
C PRO A 48 -0.50 9.50 -1.90
N SER A 49 -0.38 8.67 -0.86
CA SER A 49 -0.17 9.12 0.52
C SER A 49 0.54 8.04 1.33
N PRO A 50 1.61 8.35 2.09
CA PRO A 50 2.30 7.36 2.90
C PRO A 50 1.58 7.12 4.24
N ILE A 51 0.25 6.93 4.19
CA ILE A 51 -0.60 6.65 5.36
C ILE A 51 -1.84 5.85 4.93
N CYS A 52 -2.19 4.80 5.67
CA CYS A 52 -3.12 3.76 5.23
C CYS A 52 -4.46 4.28 4.72
N ILE A 53 -5.17 5.14 5.50
CA ILE A 53 -6.51 5.59 5.14
C ILE A 53 -6.48 6.46 3.88
N PRO A 54 -5.75 7.59 3.84
CA PRO A 54 -5.64 8.38 2.61
C PRO A 54 -5.19 7.58 1.40
N ALA A 55 -4.17 6.71 1.53
CA ALA A 55 -3.69 5.88 0.43
C ALA A 55 -4.80 5.00 -0.15
N ARG A 56 -5.58 4.34 0.71
CA ARG A 56 -6.67 3.43 0.31
C ARG A 56 -7.85 4.18 -0.27
N GLN A 57 -8.21 5.35 0.26
CA GLN A 57 -9.28 6.19 -0.28
C GLN A 57 -8.91 6.77 -1.65
N CYS A 58 -7.65 7.16 -1.84
CA CYS A 58 -7.15 7.61 -3.15
C CYS A 58 -7.10 6.47 -4.18
N LEU A 59 -6.65 5.27 -3.77
CA LEU A 59 -6.70 4.07 -4.61
C LEU A 59 -8.15 3.77 -5.05
N MET A 60 -9.12 3.87 -4.12
CA MET A 60 -10.54 3.60 -4.41
C MET A 60 -11.15 4.65 -5.32
N SER A 61 -10.86 5.93 -5.12
CA SER A 61 -11.44 7.06 -5.85
C SER A 61 -10.73 7.39 -7.17
N GLY A 62 -9.46 6.97 -7.35
CA GLY A 62 -8.63 7.39 -8.47
C GLY A 62 -8.20 8.86 -8.40
N CYS A 63 -8.30 9.48 -7.22
CA CYS A 63 -7.99 10.89 -6.98
C CYS A 63 -6.90 11.04 -5.92
N LEU A 64 -6.08 12.09 -6.05
CA LEU A 64 -5.09 12.47 -5.06
C LEU A 64 -5.76 12.94 -3.75
N PRO A 65 -5.09 12.87 -2.60
CA PRO A 65 -5.68 13.12 -1.29
C PRO A 65 -6.44 14.44 -1.18
N LYS A 66 -5.90 15.53 -1.69
CA LYS A 66 -6.55 16.85 -1.68
C LYS A 66 -7.81 16.88 -2.53
N HIS A 67 -7.80 16.21 -3.68
CA HIS A 67 -8.93 16.16 -4.59
C HIS A 67 -10.08 15.31 -4.02
N CYS A 68 -9.78 14.16 -3.43
CA CYS A 68 -10.81 13.32 -2.81
C CYS A 68 -11.20 13.74 -1.38
N GLY A 69 -10.50 14.72 -0.78
CA GLY A 69 -10.76 15.20 0.57
C GLY A 69 -10.27 14.28 1.70
N CYS A 70 -9.37 13.34 1.39
CA CYS A 70 -8.82 12.39 2.37
C CYS A 70 -7.31 12.62 2.55
N GLU A 71 -6.95 13.66 3.30
CA GLU A 71 -5.57 14.10 3.50
C GLU A 71 -4.97 13.64 4.83
N GLU A 72 -5.83 13.29 5.79
CA GLU A 72 -5.45 12.95 7.18
C GLU A 72 -5.92 11.55 7.56
N TYR A 73 -5.25 10.98 8.55
CA TYR A 73 -5.72 9.73 9.17
C TYR A 73 -7.08 9.94 9.82
N GLY A 74 -8.04 9.06 9.52
CA GLY A 74 -9.40 9.12 10.06
C GLY A 74 -10.42 9.82 9.16
N GLN A 75 -10.00 10.41 8.03
CA GLN A 75 -10.90 10.90 7.00
C GLN A 75 -11.37 9.76 6.10
N ASP A 76 -12.55 9.90 5.51
CA ASP A 76 -13.10 8.95 4.55
C ASP A 76 -13.70 9.69 3.34
N LEU A 77 -13.88 8.96 2.25
CA LEU A 77 -14.59 9.51 1.10
C LEU A 77 -16.01 9.94 1.51
N PRO A 78 -16.52 11.05 0.98
CA PRO A 78 -17.92 11.40 1.12
C PRO A 78 -18.83 10.23 0.69
N ALA A 79 -19.94 10.04 1.39
CA ALA A 79 -20.88 8.98 1.03
C ALA A 79 -21.38 9.16 -0.41
N GLY A 80 -21.39 8.06 -1.17
CA GLY A 80 -21.75 8.09 -2.58
C GLY A 80 -20.64 8.47 -3.55
N SER A 81 -19.42 8.78 -3.08
CA SER A 81 -18.27 9.07 -3.95
C SER A 81 -18.06 7.94 -4.96
N MET A 82 -17.65 8.29 -6.17
CA MET A 82 -17.28 7.31 -7.18
C MET A 82 -16.01 6.56 -6.74
N THR A 83 -16.09 5.24 -6.81
CA THR A 83 -14.98 4.33 -6.52
C THR A 83 -14.85 3.31 -7.66
N PHE A 84 -13.68 2.71 -7.84
CA PHE A 84 -13.56 1.66 -8.85
C PHE A 84 -14.50 0.48 -8.59
N ALA A 85 -14.76 0.14 -7.32
CA ALA A 85 -15.70 -0.92 -6.97
C ALA A 85 -17.13 -0.56 -7.40
N ARG A 86 -17.57 0.69 -7.16
CA ARG A 86 -18.88 1.20 -7.60
C ARG A 86 -19.00 1.25 -9.12
N CYS A 87 -17.94 1.70 -9.79
CA CYS A 87 -17.88 1.76 -11.24
C CYS A 87 -18.00 0.36 -11.87
N LEU A 88 -17.26 -0.62 -11.34
CA LEU A 88 -17.32 -2.00 -11.81
C LEU A 88 -18.65 -2.68 -11.45
N ALA A 89 -19.22 -2.42 -10.28
CA ALA A 89 -20.55 -2.94 -9.92
C ALA A 89 -21.62 -2.42 -10.89
N ALA A 90 -21.59 -1.12 -11.22
CA ALA A 90 -22.47 -0.54 -12.24
C ALA A 90 -22.26 -1.15 -13.63
N ALA A 91 -21.05 -1.62 -13.93
CA ALA A 91 -20.72 -2.34 -15.16
C ALA A 91 -21.08 -3.84 -15.12
N GLY A 92 -21.74 -4.31 -14.06
CA GLY A 92 -22.25 -5.68 -13.92
C GLY A 92 -21.32 -6.66 -13.22
N TYR A 93 -20.21 -6.20 -12.62
CA TYR A 93 -19.36 -7.03 -11.77
C TYR A 93 -20.03 -7.31 -10.43
N GLU A 94 -19.88 -8.52 -9.93
CA GLU A 94 -19.95 -8.75 -8.49
C GLU A 94 -18.65 -8.26 -7.86
N THR A 95 -18.74 -7.40 -6.86
CA THR A 95 -17.57 -6.78 -6.23
C THR A 95 -17.49 -7.21 -4.76
N VAL A 96 -16.50 -8.04 -4.46
CA VAL A 96 -16.34 -8.67 -3.15
C VAL A 96 -15.02 -8.24 -2.54
N ALA A 97 -15.05 -7.83 -1.28
CA ALA A 97 -13.85 -7.47 -0.54
C ALA A 97 -13.72 -8.28 0.75
N CYS A 98 -12.53 -8.81 0.98
CA CYS A 98 -12.16 -9.54 2.18
C CYS A 98 -11.01 -8.83 2.89
N GLY A 99 -11.18 -8.56 4.19
CA GLY A 99 -10.15 -7.96 5.05
C GLY A 99 -10.09 -6.43 5.04
N LYS A 100 -8.89 -5.89 5.17
CA LYS A 100 -8.65 -4.47 5.46
C LYS A 100 -9.00 -3.55 4.29
N LEU A 101 -9.98 -2.68 4.46
CA LEU A 101 -10.37 -1.63 3.53
C LEU A 101 -10.14 -0.21 4.08
N HIS A 102 -10.19 -0.04 5.40
CA HIS A 102 -10.12 1.24 6.11
C HIS A 102 -11.19 2.24 5.66
N HIS A 103 -12.42 1.74 5.46
CA HIS A 103 -13.58 2.61 5.29
C HIS A 103 -14.06 3.08 6.67
N MET A 104 -13.98 4.37 6.93
CA MET A 104 -14.13 4.97 8.25
C MET A 104 -15.45 5.72 8.41
N GLY A 105 -16.03 6.17 7.31
CA GLY A 105 -17.26 6.96 7.28
C GLY A 105 -18.53 6.14 7.29
N GLY A 106 -19.65 6.79 7.01
CA GLY A 106 -20.97 6.16 6.98
C GLY A 106 -21.16 5.20 5.80
N ASP A 107 -20.47 5.41 4.68
CA ASP A 107 -20.54 4.54 3.51
C ASP A 107 -19.50 3.41 3.62
N GLN A 108 -19.82 2.42 4.44
CA GLN A 108 -18.94 1.29 4.70
C GLN A 108 -18.77 0.36 3.49
N MET A 109 -19.68 0.41 2.53
CA MET A 109 -19.62 -0.46 1.34
C MET A 109 -18.83 0.18 0.19
N GLN A 110 -18.91 1.48 -0.01
CA GLN A 110 -18.20 2.22 -1.07
C GLN A 110 -18.23 1.53 -2.46
N GLY A 111 -19.33 0.82 -2.76
CA GLY A 111 -19.52 0.09 -4.02
C GLY A 111 -19.18 -1.40 -3.97
N TRP A 112 -18.69 -1.92 -2.86
CA TRP A 112 -18.60 -3.37 -2.67
C TRP A 112 -20.00 -3.96 -2.50
N THR A 113 -20.35 -4.97 -3.29
CA THR A 113 -21.64 -5.68 -3.17
C THR A 113 -21.63 -6.65 -2.00
N MET A 114 -20.43 -7.09 -1.57
CA MET A 114 -20.24 -7.95 -0.40
C MET A 114 -18.91 -7.63 0.29
N ARG A 115 -18.92 -7.64 1.62
CA ARG A 115 -17.71 -7.57 2.45
C ARG A 115 -17.65 -8.80 3.35
N MET A 116 -16.51 -9.49 3.33
CA MET A 116 -16.25 -10.70 4.12
C MET A 116 -14.96 -10.54 4.91
N GLY A 117 -14.96 -10.97 6.15
CA GLY A 117 -13.88 -10.64 7.08
C GLY A 117 -14.00 -9.18 7.54
N ALA A 118 -13.48 -8.87 8.70
CA ALA A 118 -13.56 -7.52 9.26
C ALA A 118 -12.30 -6.71 8.94
N ASP A 119 -12.45 -5.40 8.72
CA ASP A 119 -11.38 -4.48 9.08
C ASP A 119 -11.00 -4.71 10.55
N ILE A 120 -9.72 -4.54 10.90
CA ILE A 120 -9.32 -4.57 12.31
C ILE A 120 -10.15 -3.56 13.04
N LYS A 121 -11.09 -4.08 13.82
CA LYS A 121 -12.04 -3.29 14.58
C LYS A 121 -12.71 -2.19 13.76
N ILE A 122 -13.99 -2.26 13.60
CA ILE A 122 -14.79 -1.06 13.66
C ILE A 122 -14.56 -0.53 15.09
N ASP A 123 -13.44 0.13 15.26
CA ASP A 123 -13.13 0.74 16.53
C ASP A 123 -14.16 1.87 16.70
N PRO A 124 -14.90 1.94 17.80
CA PRO A 124 -15.75 3.10 18.09
C PRO A 124 -14.98 4.43 18.12
N HIS A 125 -13.65 4.39 18.03
CA HIS A 125 -12.78 5.54 17.82
C HIS A 125 -12.93 6.18 16.43
N TYR A 126 -13.49 5.48 15.47
CA TYR A 126 -13.72 5.94 14.10
C TYR A 126 -15.00 6.72 13.88
N ILE A 127 -15.70 7.10 14.90
CA ILE A 127 -16.75 8.09 14.78
C ILE A 127 -16.05 9.47 14.78
N PRO A 128 -16.02 10.21 13.65
CA PRO A 128 -15.22 11.44 13.52
C PRO A 128 -15.48 12.48 14.60
N THR A 129 -16.72 12.49 15.15
CA THR A 129 -17.12 13.36 16.24
C THR A 129 -16.58 12.94 17.61
N ARG A 130 -16.19 11.67 17.79
CA ARG A 130 -15.62 11.16 19.04
C ARG A 130 -14.09 11.16 19.05
N GLN A 131 -13.45 11.28 17.90
CA GLN A 131 -11.99 11.19 17.81
C GLN A 131 -11.28 12.29 18.62
N LYS A 132 -11.80 13.53 18.61
CA LYS A 132 -11.24 14.63 19.41
C LYS A 132 -11.54 14.49 20.90
N SER A 133 -12.71 14.01 21.29
CA SER A 133 -13.07 13.75 22.69
C SER A 133 -12.37 12.51 23.25
N ALA A 134 -12.28 11.43 22.47
CA ALA A 134 -11.56 10.21 22.87
C ALA A 134 -10.04 10.47 23.09
N GLN A 135 -9.40 11.31 22.29
CA GLN A 135 -8.02 11.72 22.56
C GLN A 135 -7.85 12.50 23.88
N ALA A 136 -8.86 13.24 24.30
CA ALA A 136 -8.88 13.90 25.60
C ALA A 136 -9.10 12.88 26.76
N ASP A 137 -9.99 11.94 26.56
CA ASP A 137 -10.36 10.93 27.55
C ASP A 137 -9.26 9.86 27.76
N TYR A 138 -8.51 9.51 26.72
CA TYR A 138 -7.35 8.61 26.82
C TYR A 138 -6.21 9.14 27.70
N LYS A 139 -6.10 10.43 27.89
CA LYS A 139 -5.14 10.99 28.85
C LYS A 139 -5.49 10.68 30.32
N ILE A 140 -6.73 10.35 30.58
CA ILE A 140 -7.24 10.06 31.93
C ILE A 140 -7.07 8.58 32.30
N ALA A 141 -7.02 7.68 31.32
CA ALA A 141 -7.02 6.23 31.53
C ALA A 141 -5.62 5.61 31.73
N GLY A 142 -4.54 6.38 31.85
CA GLY A 142 -3.19 5.83 32.04
C GLY A 142 -2.65 5.05 30.82
N PHE A 143 -3.21 5.26 29.66
CA PHE A 143 -2.68 4.69 28.43
C PHE A 143 -1.29 5.26 28.18
N GLU A 144 -0.30 4.40 28.21
CA GLU A 144 1.05 4.79 27.82
C GLU A 144 1.02 5.29 26.38
N LYS A 145 1.60 6.48 26.18
CA LYS A 145 1.73 7.09 24.86
C LYS A 145 2.35 6.07 23.90
N TRP A 146 1.66 5.80 22.78
CA TRP A 146 2.18 4.97 21.72
C TRP A 146 3.54 5.52 21.24
N SER A 147 4.48 4.63 20.92
CA SER A 147 5.77 5.01 20.34
C SER A 147 6.34 3.86 19.52
N ASN A 148 7.06 4.20 18.44
CA ASN A 148 7.75 3.25 17.59
C ASN A 148 8.69 2.34 18.39
N ALA A 149 9.39 2.88 19.38
CA ALA A 149 10.27 2.11 20.25
C ALA A 149 9.54 0.98 21.00
N LYS A 150 8.29 1.18 21.43
CA LYS A 150 7.49 0.12 22.08
C LYS A 150 7.15 -0.99 21.09
N GLU A 151 6.75 -0.64 19.85
CA GLU A 151 6.44 -1.62 18.82
C GLU A 151 7.66 -2.47 18.48
N ILE A 152 8.83 -1.85 18.38
CA ILE A 152 10.10 -2.55 18.14
C ILE A 152 10.45 -3.47 19.31
N LYS A 153 10.35 -2.99 20.55
CA LYS A 153 10.70 -3.77 21.76
C LYS A 153 9.84 -5.01 21.94
N ARG A 154 8.55 -4.93 21.62
CA ARG A 154 7.62 -6.07 21.75
C ARG A 154 7.67 -7.05 20.60
N ALA A 155 8.35 -6.71 19.49
CA ALA A 155 8.43 -7.54 18.30
C ALA A 155 9.03 -8.91 18.58
N GLY A 156 8.54 -9.94 17.89
CA GLY A 156 9.09 -11.31 18.03
C GLY A 156 8.13 -12.42 17.63
N VAL A 157 8.14 -13.47 18.41
CA VAL A 157 7.27 -14.64 18.20
C VAL A 157 5.91 -14.38 18.80
N GLY A 158 4.85 -14.64 18.01
CA GLY A 158 3.45 -14.53 18.44
C GLY A 158 2.52 -14.86 17.29
N GLU A 159 1.45 -15.59 17.56
CA GLU A 159 0.51 -16.06 16.54
C GLU A 159 -0.91 -15.54 16.71
N ASN A 160 -1.19 -14.77 17.75
CA ASN A 160 -2.54 -14.40 18.15
C ASN A 160 -2.72 -12.90 18.46
N CYS A 161 -2.14 -12.01 17.64
CA CYS A 161 -2.48 -10.60 17.76
C CYS A 161 -3.76 -10.27 16.95
N ALA A 162 -4.38 -9.13 17.26
CA ALA A 162 -5.61 -8.69 16.58
C ALA A 162 -5.47 -8.58 15.06
N ALA A 163 -4.29 -8.15 14.58
CA ALA A 163 -4.00 -8.04 13.14
C ALA A 163 -3.97 -9.41 12.46
N GLN A 164 -3.34 -10.41 13.09
CA GLN A 164 -3.31 -11.79 12.57
C GLN A 164 -4.68 -12.44 12.59
N ALA A 165 -5.47 -12.21 13.65
CA ALA A 165 -6.85 -12.68 13.71
C ALA A 165 -7.71 -12.10 12.59
N ALA A 166 -7.58 -10.78 12.32
CA ALA A 166 -8.28 -10.13 11.21
C ALA A 166 -7.86 -10.70 9.85
N ASP A 167 -6.58 -10.98 9.63
CA ASP A 167 -6.09 -11.59 8.40
C ASP A 167 -6.60 -13.04 8.24
N SER A 168 -6.71 -13.80 9.34
CA SER A 168 -7.31 -15.12 9.31
C SER A 168 -8.79 -15.07 8.93
N TYR A 169 -9.53 -14.07 9.41
CA TYR A 169 -10.92 -13.82 8.99
C TYR A 169 -11.00 -13.46 7.50
N ALA A 170 -10.08 -12.62 7.01
CA ALA A 170 -10.04 -12.23 5.60
C ALA A 170 -9.78 -13.45 4.70
N LEU A 171 -8.81 -14.29 5.07
CA LEU A 171 -8.50 -15.53 4.36
C LEU A 171 -9.70 -16.49 4.36
N SER A 172 -10.27 -16.78 5.54
CA SER A 172 -11.44 -17.65 5.68
C SER A 172 -12.64 -17.13 4.89
N GLY A 173 -12.85 -15.80 4.91
CA GLY A 173 -13.92 -15.16 4.13
C GLY A 173 -13.73 -15.37 2.64
N ALA A 174 -12.52 -15.18 2.13
CA ALA A 174 -12.20 -15.39 0.71
C ALA A 174 -12.38 -16.87 0.29
N LEU A 175 -11.89 -17.80 1.10
CA LEU A 175 -12.01 -19.24 0.82
C LEU A 175 -13.45 -19.72 0.82
N ASN A 176 -14.25 -19.26 1.80
CA ASN A 176 -15.68 -19.58 1.85
C ASN A 176 -16.43 -19.01 0.65
N PHE A 177 -16.15 -17.75 0.29
CA PHE A 177 -16.75 -17.14 -0.89
C PHE A 177 -16.41 -17.89 -2.19
N ILE A 178 -15.17 -18.29 -2.37
CA ILE A 178 -14.72 -19.08 -3.56
C ILE A 178 -15.48 -20.41 -3.61
N LYS A 179 -15.59 -21.10 -2.47
CA LYS A 179 -16.32 -22.35 -2.37
C LYS A 179 -17.81 -22.19 -2.70
N ASP A 180 -18.48 -21.22 -2.07
CA ASP A 180 -19.90 -20.95 -2.28
C ASP A 180 -20.19 -20.57 -3.74
N ARG A 181 -19.31 -19.79 -4.36
CA ARG A 181 -19.53 -19.28 -5.70
C ARG A 181 -19.27 -20.30 -6.81
N PHE A 182 -18.24 -21.14 -6.66
CA PHE A 182 -17.75 -21.99 -7.77
C PHE A 182 -17.94 -23.49 -7.53
N VAL A 183 -18.16 -23.93 -6.31
CA VAL A 183 -18.18 -25.36 -5.95
C VAL A 183 -19.54 -25.80 -5.41
N ASP A 184 -20.28 -24.95 -4.69
CA ASP A 184 -21.52 -25.34 -4.05
C ASP A 184 -22.69 -25.42 -5.06
N ALA A 185 -22.97 -26.65 -5.49
CA ALA A 185 -24.07 -26.95 -6.39
C ALA A 185 -25.45 -26.98 -5.70
N TYR A 186 -25.51 -26.94 -4.36
CA TYR A 186 -26.75 -27.13 -3.61
C TYR A 186 -27.76 -25.99 -3.81
N TYR A 187 -27.27 -24.76 -4.00
CA TYR A 187 -28.12 -23.59 -4.14
C TYR A 187 -28.24 -23.06 -5.58
N ASP A 188 -27.74 -23.77 -6.58
CA ASP A 188 -27.73 -23.33 -7.99
C ASP A 188 -27.35 -21.83 -8.14
N ARG A 189 -26.38 -21.40 -7.33
CA ARG A 189 -25.84 -20.03 -7.37
C ARG A 189 -24.96 -19.80 -8.57
N ALA A 190 -24.92 -20.73 -9.49
CA ALA A 190 -24.04 -20.76 -10.63
C ALA A 190 -24.38 -19.69 -11.68
N ASN A 191 -24.55 -18.43 -11.27
CA ASN A 191 -24.35 -17.34 -12.22
C ASN A 191 -22.84 -17.11 -12.40
N THR A 192 -22.15 -18.19 -12.80
CA THR A 192 -20.70 -18.20 -13.09
C THR A 192 -20.35 -17.30 -14.28
N GLU A 193 -21.32 -16.74 -14.97
CA GLU A 193 -21.11 -15.82 -16.08
C GLU A 193 -20.93 -14.36 -15.65
N GLN A 194 -21.45 -13.98 -14.48
CA GLN A 194 -21.24 -12.65 -13.94
C GLN A 194 -19.76 -12.48 -13.60
N PRO A 195 -19.08 -11.44 -14.12
CA PRO A 195 -17.68 -11.21 -13.82
C PRO A 195 -17.51 -10.83 -12.34
N LEU A 196 -16.39 -11.23 -11.75
CA LEU A 196 -16.07 -11.04 -10.34
C LEU A 196 -14.86 -10.13 -10.18
N LEU A 197 -14.95 -9.15 -9.27
CA LEU A 197 -13.83 -8.51 -8.63
C LEU A 197 -13.72 -9.03 -7.19
N LEU A 198 -12.73 -9.86 -6.91
CA LEU A 198 -12.41 -10.32 -5.55
C LEU A 198 -11.16 -9.59 -5.05
N LYS A 199 -11.32 -8.73 -4.04
CA LYS A 199 -10.20 -8.08 -3.35
C LYS A 199 -9.94 -8.79 -2.03
N VAL A 200 -8.69 -9.20 -1.80
CA VAL A 200 -8.24 -9.71 -0.50
C VAL A 200 -7.10 -8.83 0.00
N SER A 201 -7.29 -8.25 1.18
CA SER A 201 -6.38 -7.26 1.74
C SER A 201 -6.02 -7.62 3.18
N PHE A 202 -4.74 -7.93 3.41
CA PHE A 202 -4.21 -8.28 4.72
C PHE A 202 -3.67 -7.07 5.48
N ASN A 203 -3.67 -7.16 6.80
CA ASN A 203 -2.99 -6.20 7.67
C ASN A 203 -1.48 -6.40 7.68
N ARG A 204 -1.01 -7.65 7.49
CA ARG A 204 0.42 -7.94 7.41
C ARG A 204 1.06 -7.23 6.20
N PRO A 205 2.30 -6.74 6.38
CA PRO A 205 3.20 -6.80 7.54
C PRO A 205 3.12 -5.60 8.49
N HIS A 206 2.03 -4.83 8.53
CA HIS A 206 1.83 -3.72 9.49
C HIS A 206 2.06 -4.19 10.93
N TYR A 207 2.73 -3.37 11.74
CA TYR A 207 2.90 -3.69 13.16
C TYR A 207 1.56 -3.97 13.87
N PRO A 208 1.54 -4.72 14.99
CA PRO A 208 2.66 -5.23 15.78
C PRO A 208 3.42 -6.35 15.06
N TYR A 209 4.75 -6.31 15.14
CA TYR A 209 5.63 -7.23 14.42
C TYR A 209 5.70 -8.59 15.13
N PHE A 210 4.80 -9.49 14.76
CA PHE A 210 4.75 -10.85 15.28
C PHE A 210 4.66 -11.88 14.16
N THR A 211 5.41 -12.98 14.30
CA THR A 211 5.36 -14.10 13.37
C THR A 211 5.56 -15.42 14.11
N SER A 212 5.39 -16.56 13.42
CA SER A 212 5.64 -17.87 14.00
C SER A 212 7.11 -18.05 14.39
N GLU A 213 7.38 -18.95 15.35
CA GLU A 213 8.73 -19.22 15.82
C GLU A 213 9.64 -19.73 14.71
N GLU A 214 9.14 -20.57 13.81
CA GLU A 214 9.87 -21.10 12.67
C GLU A 214 10.40 -19.97 11.77
N LYS A 215 9.51 -19.09 11.32
CA LYS A 215 9.87 -17.96 10.44
C LYS A 215 10.76 -16.97 11.16
N PHE A 216 10.42 -16.61 12.39
CA PHE A 216 11.24 -15.73 13.21
C PHE A 216 12.68 -16.24 13.35
N SER A 217 12.87 -17.50 13.71
CA SER A 217 14.20 -18.12 13.86
C SER A 217 14.97 -18.18 12.54
N TYR A 218 14.26 -18.40 11.43
CA TYR A 218 14.89 -18.35 10.10
C TYR A 218 15.43 -16.97 9.78
N TYR A 219 14.67 -15.91 10.02
CA TYR A 219 15.03 -14.55 9.64
C TYR A 219 15.97 -13.85 10.61
N LEU A 220 15.94 -14.16 11.90
CA LEU A 220 16.60 -13.40 12.98
C LEU A 220 18.08 -13.06 12.72
N ASN A 221 18.84 -14.01 12.16
CA ASN A 221 20.26 -13.83 11.88
C ASN A 221 20.59 -13.58 10.41
N ARG A 222 19.56 -13.40 9.55
CA ARG A 222 19.71 -13.20 8.11
C ARG A 222 19.33 -11.82 7.64
N VAL A 223 18.36 -11.19 8.32
CA VAL A 223 17.88 -9.86 7.92
C VAL A 223 18.93 -8.77 8.08
N PRO A 224 18.96 -7.79 7.18
CA PRO A 224 19.79 -6.60 7.34
C PRO A 224 19.26 -5.72 8.48
N LEU A 225 20.09 -4.83 8.99
CA LEU A 225 19.65 -3.62 9.66
C LEU A 225 19.73 -2.46 8.66
N TYR A 226 18.67 -1.67 8.60
CA TYR A 226 18.52 -0.57 7.63
C TYR A 226 19.07 0.77 8.15
N ASP A 227 19.64 0.81 9.36
CA ASP A 227 20.12 2.00 10.07
C ASP A 227 21.48 2.53 9.61
N LYS A 228 22.09 1.92 8.61
CA LYS A 228 23.47 2.22 8.19
C LYS A 228 23.65 3.57 7.48
N ASP A 229 22.58 4.08 6.90
CA ASP A 229 22.63 5.35 6.16
C ASP A 229 22.34 6.50 7.11
N THR A 230 23.35 7.34 7.34
CA THR A 230 23.17 8.56 8.13
C THR A 230 22.55 9.64 7.26
N VAL A 231 21.41 10.15 7.69
CA VAL A 231 20.76 11.29 7.05
C VAL A 231 21.41 12.58 7.50
N PHE A 232 21.51 13.56 6.60
CA PHE A 232 21.68 14.96 6.95
C PHE A 232 20.61 15.40 7.97
N ASP A 233 20.79 16.55 8.61
CA ASP A 233 19.84 17.07 9.58
C ASP A 233 18.52 17.45 8.88
N HIS A 234 17.64 16.47 8.74
CA HIS A 234 16.36 16.61 8.06
C HIS A 234 15.31 17.12 9.07
N PRO A 235 14.71 18.31 8.85
CA PRO A 235 13.84 18.97 9.83
C PRO A 235 12.68 18.10 10.30
N PHE A 236 12.10 17.28 9.40
CA PHE A 236 10.97 16.41 9.70
C PHE A 236 11.37 15.16 10.51
N LEU A 237 12.62 14.67 10.37
CA LEU A 237 13.05 13.42 10.98
C LEU A 237 13.46 13.56 12.45
N SER A 238 13.87 14.73 12.90
CA SER A 238 14.40 14.94 14.25
C SER A 238 13.42 14.48 15.35
N ARG A 239 12.13 14.59 15.13
CA ARG A 239 11.05 14.20 16.07
C ARG A 239 10.68 12.72 16.03
N HIS A 240 11.02 12.02 14.98
CA HIS A 240 10.54 10.66 14.68
C HIS A 240 11.64 9.60 14.78
N ARG A 241 12.86 10.00 15.12
CA ARG A 241 14.00 9.09 15.22
C ARG A 241 13.88 8.13 16.39
N VAL A 242 14.17 6.86 16.12
CA VAL A 242 14.42 5.82 17.12
C VAL A 242 15.87 5.41 16.99
N GLN A 243 16.69 5.84 17.96
CA GLN A 243 18.13 5.61 17.92
C GLN A 243 18.46 4.22 18.45
N ILE A 244 19.11 3.40 17.63
CA ILE A 244 19.67 2.13 18.08
C ILE A 244 20.82 2.41 19.05
N GLY A 245 20.83 1.70 20.17
CA GLY A 245 21.78 1.91 21.26
C GLY A 245 21.32 2.89 22.35
N LYS A 246 20.24 3.67 22.07
CA LYS A 246 19.65 4.60 23.04
C LYS A 246 18.19 4.26 23.36
N ASP A 247 17.34 4.27 22.34
CA ASP A 247 15.90 4.03 22.49
C ASP A 247 15.56 2.55 22.43
N VAL A 248 16.27 1.81 21.56
CA VAL A 248 16.19 0.38 21.37
C VAL A 248 17.59 -0.20 21.18
N SER A 249 17.77 -1.47 21.54
CA SER A 249 19.02 -2.19 21.25
C SER A 249 19.02 -2.69 19.80
N GLU A 250 20.21 -2.95 19.26
CA GLU A 250 20.35 -3.61 17.93
C GLU A 250 19.60 -4.95 17.88
N ARG A 251 19.61 -5.71 18.97
CA ARG A 251 18.89 -6.98 19.07
C ARG A 251 17.38 -6.79 18.93
N GLU A 252 16.81 -5.76 19.55
CA GLU A 252 15.39 -5.45 19.44
C GLU A 252 15.01 -5.00 18.02
N ALA A 253 15.82 -4.12 17.41
CA ALA A 253 15.62 -3.72 16.02
C ALA A 253 15.68 -4.91 15.07
N ARG A 254 16.67 -5.80 15.21
CA ARG A 254 16.80 -7.01 14.41
C ARG A 254 15.64 -7.97 14.57
N ARG A 255 15.10 -8.10 15.78
CA ARG A 255 13.88 -8.88 16.06
C ARG A 255 12.68 -8.34 15.32
N ALA A 256 12.50 -7.01 15.30
CA ALA A 256 11.40 -6.36 14.61
C ALA A 256 11.49 -6.59 13.09
N VAL A 257 12.66 -6.41 12.49
CA VAL A 257 12.88 -6.68 11.07
C VAL A 257 12.67 -8.18 10.74
N ALA A 258 13.14 -9.09 11.58
CA ALA A 258 12.95 -10.54 11.38
C ALA A 258 11.46 -10.92 11.43
N ALA A 259 10.71 -10.37 12.39
CA ALA A 259 9.27 -10.60 12.50
C ALA A 259 8.52 -10.02 11.29
N TYR A 260 8.88 -8.82 10.82
CA TYR A 260 8.32 -8.20 9.62
C TYR A 260 8.50 -9.10 8.37
N TYR A 261 9.70 -9.65 8.17
CA TYR A 261 9.96 -10.61 7.08
C TYR A 261 9.11 -11.88 7.22
N GLY A 262 8.99 -12.43 8.41
CA GLY A 262 8.15 -13.60 8.65
C GLY A 262 6.66 -13.33 8.42
N MET A 263 6.19 -12.10 8.68
CA MET A 263 4.82 -11.68 8.37
C MET A 263 4.57 -11.63 6.86
N ILE A 264 5.55 -11.16 6.08
CA ILE A 264 5.47 -11.14 4.60
C ILE A 264 5.41 -12.57 4.05
N GLU A 265 6.29 -13.46 4.51
CA GLU A 265 6.25 -14.87 4.10
C GLU A 265 4.91 -15.53 4.44
N SER A 266 4.29 -15.14 5.55
CA SER A 266 2.96 -15.64 5.92
C SER A 266 1.88 -15.11 4.98
N ALA A 267 1.92 -13.83 4.62
CA ALA A 267 0.97 -13.26 3.66
C ALA A 267 1.11 -13.89 2.27
N ASP A 268 2.35 -14.13 1.81
CA ASP A 268 2.62 -14.83 0.55
C ASP A 268 2.01 -16.24 0.54
N SER A 269 2.17 -17.00 1.62
CA SER A 269 1.59 -18.34 1.77
C SER A 269 0.05 -18.31 1.73
N ASP A 270 -0.56 -17.31 2.39
CA ASP A 270 -2.02 -17.17 2.40
C ASP A 270 -2.57 -16.76 1.02
N PHE A 271 -1.85 -15.95 0.25
CA PHE A 271 -2.20 -15.67 -1.14
C PHE A 271 -2.10 -16.93 -2.01
N GLY A 272 -1.11 -17.80 -1.75
CA GLY A 272 -1.02 -19.12 -2.39
C GLY A 272 -2.25 -19.96 -2.14
N THR A 273 -2.71 -20.03 -0.89
CA THR A 273 -3.93 -20.77 -0.51
C THR A 273 -5.18 -20.26 -1.25
N ILE A 274 -5.30 -18.94 -1.49
CA ILE A 274 -6.42 -18.35 -2.26
C ILE A 274 -6.35 -18.78 -3.73
N ILE A 275 -5.15 -18.74 -4.32
CA ILE A 275 -4.95 -19.13 -5.72
C ILE A 275 -5.24 -20.62 -5.91
N GLU A 276 -4.72 -21.47 -5.02
CA GLU A 276 -4.99 -22.90 -5.02
C GLU A 276 -6.51 -23.20 -4.88
N ALA A 277 -7.20 -22.46 -4.02
CA ALA A 277 -8.65 -22.61 -3.87
C ALA A 277 -9.42 -22.25 -5.15
N LEU A 278 -9.02 -21.21 -5.89
CA LEU A 278 -9.59 -20.88 -7.18
C LEU A 278 -9.33 -22.00 -8.21
N GLU A 279 -8.10 -22.51 -8.29
CA GLU A 279 -7.73 -23.59 -9.20
C GLU A 279 -8.50 -24.89 -8.89
N HIS A 280 -8.58 -25.28 -7.60
CA HIS A 280 -9.38 -26.44 -7.17
C HIS A 280 -10.88 -26.25 -7.43
N ALA A 281 -11.36 -25.02 -7.46
CA ALA A 281 -12.72 -24.67 -7.86
C ALA A 281 -12.92 -24.62 -9.38
N GLY A 282 -11.95 -25.12 -10.17
CA GLY A 282 -12.00 -25.20 -11.62
C GLY A 282 -11.74 -23.89 -12.37
N GLN A 283 -11.21 -22.88 -11.67
CA GLN A 283 -10.86 -21.62 -12.31
C GLN A 283 -9.46 -21.70 -12.92
N ASN A 284 -9.32 -21.25 -14.17
CA ASN A 284 -8.01 -21.05 -14.77
C ASN A 284 -7.52 -19.63 -14.47
N ILE A 285 -6.54 -19.48 -13.59
CA ILE A 285 -6.02 -18.17 -13.16
C ILE A 285 -5.37 -17.38 -14.31
N ASP A 286 -5.05 -18.00 -15.44
CA ASP A 286 -4.55 -17.29 -16.62
C ASP A 286 -5.66 -16.48 -17.33
N ASP A 287 -6.93 -16.78 -17.04
CA ASP A 287 -8.09 -16.01 -17.49
C ASP A 287 -8.38 -14.79 -16.60
N TRP A 288 -7.73 -14.70 -15.44
CA TRP A 288 -7.95 -13.66 -14.46
C TRP A 288 -6.92 -12.54 -14.60
N ILE A 289 -7.36 -11.32 -14.33
CA ILE A 289 -6.47 -10.21 -14.01
C ILE A 289 -6.08 -10.35 -12.54
N ILE A 290 -4.78 -10.50 -12.25
CA ILE A 290 -4.27 -10.54 -10.88
C ILE A 290 -3.45 -9.29 -10.63
N ILE A 291 -3.84 -8.52 -9.62
CA ILE A 291 -3.13 -7.31 -9.18
C ILE A 291 -2.57 -7.56 -7.79
N TYR A 292 -1.32 -7.19 -7.58
CA TYR A 292 -0.71 -7.15 -6.25
C TYR A 292 -0.13 -5.77 -5.96
N THR A 293 -0.39 -5.24 -4.77
CA THR A 293 0.21 -3.99 -4.29
C THR A 293 0.17 -3.89 -2.75
N SER A 294 0.77 -2.81 -2.23
CA SER A 294 0.62 -2.33 -0.84
C SER A 294 0.10 -0.89 -0.85
N ASP A 295 -0.50 -0.44 0.25
CA ASP A 295 -0.94 0.96 0.38
C ASP A 295 0.23 1.93 0.59
N HIS A 296 1.24 1.55 1.32
CA HIS A 296 2.51 2.26 1.52
C HIS A 296 3.60 1.28 1.95
N GLY A 297 4.83 1.77 2.09
CA GLY A 297 5.94 0.99 2.58
C GLY A 297 6.18 1.15 4.09
N GLU A 298 7.38 0.78 4.52
CA GLU A 298 7.86 0.75 5.91
C GLU A 298 9.34 1.15 5.95
N MET A 299 9.72 2.03 6.84
CA MET A 299 11.11 2.51 6.97
C MET A 299 12.04 1.47 7.58
N LEU A 300 11.57 0.60 8.48
CA LEU A 300 12.34 -0.46 9.17
C LEU A 300 13.66 0.00 9.81
N GLY A 301 13.71 1.24 10.28
CA GLY A 301 14.92 1.83 10.87
C GLY A 301 15.80 2.57 9.88
N GLN A 302 15.50 2.58 8.59
CA GLN A 302 16.26 3.38 7.60
C GLN A 302 16.20 4.85 8.01
N HIS A 303 17.35 5.54 7.94
CA HIS A 303 17.52 6.92 8.45
C HIS A 303 17.20 7.09 9.94
N GLY A 304 17.19 6.02 10.72
CA GLY A 304 16.82 6.02 12.13
C GLY A 304 15.33 6.22 12.38
N VAL A 305 14.47 5.98 11.40
CA VAL A 305 13.00 6.10 11.52
C VAL A 305 12.29 4.81 11.16
N TRP A 306 11.12 4.63 11.72
CA TRP A 306 10.26 3.46 11.55
C TRP A 306 8.90 3.88 11.03
N GLU A 307 8.14 2.94 10.52
CA GLU A 307 6.82 3.14 9.95
C GLU A 307 6.78 4.01 8.69
N LYS A 308 5.67 4.62 8.46
CA LYS A 308 5.24 5.42 7.30
C LYS A 308 5.25 6.92 7.62
N GLN A 309 4.52 7.70 6.82
CA GLN A 309 4.41 9.18 6.93
C GLN A 309 5.74 9.89 6.64
N LYS A 310 6.53 9.35 5.74
CA LYS A 310 7.78 9.96 5.27
C LYS A 310 7.83 9.81 3.75
N PHE A 311 8.55 10.69 3.06
CA PHE A 311 8.66 10.65 1.60
C PHE A 311 9.91 9.95 1.09
N PHE A 312 10.59 9.18 1.93
CA PHE A 312 11.67 8.29 1.49
C PHE A 312 11.12 7.12 0.67
N GLU A 313 11.93 6.59 -0.27
CA GLU A 313 11.52 5.46 -1.12
C GLU A 313 10.95 4.30 -0.30
N ALA A 314 11.56 3.99 0.85
CA ALA A 314 11.10 2.93 1.74
C ALA A 314 9.64 3.07 2.21
N SER A 315 9.15 4.30 2.31
CA SER A 315 7.78 4.60 2.78
C SER A 315 6.80 4.86 1.63
N VAL A 316 7.23 5.55 0.55
CA VAL A 316 6.31 5.97 -0.54
C VAL A 316 6.31 5.03 -1.72
N LYS A 317 7.38 4.29 -1.96
CA LYS A 317 7.45 3.33 -3.07
C LYS A 317 6.85 2.00 -2.64
N VAL A 318 6.00 1.44 -3.47
CA VAL A 318 5.24 0.23 -3.17
C VAL A 318 5.45 -0.84 -4.25
N PRO A 319 5.32 -2.13 -3.91
CA PRO A 319 5.25 -3.16 -4.93
C PRO A 319 3.99 -2.98 -5.78
N LEU A 320 4.11 -3.18 -7.08
CA LEU A 320 2.96 -3.24 -7.98
C LEU A 320 3.28 -4.16 -9.14
N PHE A 321 2.42 -5.14 -9.37
CA PHE A 321 2.35 -5.86 -10.63
C PHE A 321 0.91 -6.12 -11.06
N ILE A 322 0.71 -6.23 -12.37
CA ILE A 322 -0.56 -6.62 -12.98
C ILE A 322 -0.28 -7.79 -13.93
N ARG A 323 -0.90 -8.94 -13.63
CA ARG A 323 -0.76 -10.18 -14.38
C ARG A 323 -2.04 -10.47 -15.17
N TRP A 324 -1.91 -10.61 -16.47
CA TRP A 324 -2.93 -11.16 -17.36
C TRP A 324 -2.24 -11.76 -18.58
N PRO A 325 -1.68 -12.98 -18.49
CA PRO A 325 -0.77 -13.56 -19.47
C PRO A 325 -1.43 -13.81 -20.84
N LYS A 326 -2.77 -13.92 -20.88
CA LYS A 326 -3.50 -14.02 -22.16
C LYS A 326 -3.53 -12.71 -22.96
N LYS A 327 -3.24 -11.57 -22.32
CA LYS A 327 -3.30 -10.27 -22.99
C LYS A 327 -1.95 -9.56 -23.02
N PHE A 328 -1.14 -9.69 -21.99
CA PHE A 328 0.11 -8.96 -21.84
C PHE A 328 1.30 -9.90 -21.66
N THR A 329 2.36 -9.62 -22.39
CA THR A 329 3.67 -10.26 -22.18
C THR A 329 4.34 -9.68 -20.93
N ALA A 330 4.92 -10.54 -20.10
CA ALA A 330 5.62 -10.14 -18.89
C ALA A 330 6.82 -9.25 -19.20
N HIS A 331 6.91 -8.10 -18.55
CA HIS A 331 8.05 -7.18 -18.63
C HIS A 331 8.10 -6.24 -17.42
N ARG A 332 9.16 -5.42 -17.34
CA ARG A 332 9.32 -4.41 -16.29
C ARG A 332 9.12 -3.01 -16.85
N VAL A 333 8.45 -2.17 -16.10
CA VAL A 333 8.18 -0.76 -16.40
C VAL A 333 8.96 0.10 -15.40
N GLU A 334 9.81 0.99 -15.93
CA GLU A 334 10.65 1.91 -15.13
C GLU A 334 10.01 3.30 -14.96
N LYS A 335 8.80 3.49 -15.45
CA LYS A 335 8.07 4.77 -15.32
C LYS A 335 7.50 4.95 -13.91
N ASN A 336 7.51 6.20 -13.44
CA ASN A 336 6.83 6.56 -12.21
C ASN A 336 5.32 6.49 -12.42
N VAL A 337 4.65 5.65 -11.63
CA VAL A 337 3.20 5.48 -11.64
C VAL A 337 2.64 5.66 -10.24
N ASN A 338 1.36 5.96 -10.15
CA ASN A 338 0.68 6.17 -8.87
C ASN A 338 -0.38 5.08 -8.62
N LEU A 339 -0.65 4.74 -7.36
CA LEU A 339 -1.73 3.79 -7.06
C LEU A 339 -3.11 4.29 -7.50
N CYS A 340 -3.33 5.60 -7.62
CA CYS A 340 -4.56 6.15 -8.21
C CYS A 340 -4.78 5.63 -9.64
N ASP A 341 -3.70 5.38 -10.40
CA ASP A 341 -3.74 4.93 -11.79
C ASP A 341 -4.41 3.55 -11.96
N ILE A 342 -4.57 2.79 -10.88
CA ILE A 342 -5.26 1.50 -10.88
C ILE A 342 -6.75 1.66 -11.24
N PHE A 343 -7.41 2.75 -10.86
CA PHE A 343 -8.83 2.97 -11.19
C PHE A 343 -9.05 3.00 -12.71
N ALA A 344 -8.41 3.94 -13.41
CA ALA A 344 -8.55 4.07 -14.88
C ALA A 344 -8.08 2.79 -15.59
N THR A 345 -7.04 2.13 -15.05
CA THR A 345 -6.54 0.85 -15.56
C THR A 345 -7.61 -0.23 -15.47
N LEU A 346 -8.27 -0.40 -14.33
CA LEU A 346 -9.36 -1.36 -14.16
C LEU A 346 -10.52 -1.08 -15.11
N CYS A 347 -10.90 0.18 -15.29
CA CYS A 347 -11.93 0.57 -16.24
C CYS A 347 -11.56 0.14 -17.67
N GLU A 348 -10.36 0.47 -18.13
CA GLU A 348 -9.91 0.12 -19.48
C GLU A 348 -9.79 -1.39 -19.69
N LEU A 349 -9.23 -2.13 -18.73
CA LEU A 349 -9.09 -3.59 -18.80
C LEU A 349 -10.44 -4.31 -18.87
N THR A 350 -11.50 -3.73 -18.32
CA THR A 350 -12.84 -4.30 -18.26
C THR A 350 -13.79 -3.74 -19.33
N GLY A 351 -13.32 -2.79 -20.15
CA GLY A 351 -14.15 -2.09 -21.14
C GLY A 351 -15.22 -1.21 -20.49
N THR A 352 -14.98 -0.73 -19.28
CA THR A 352 -15.86 0.19 -18.55
C THR A 352 -15.40 1.61 -18.80
N SER A 353 -16.32 2.56 -18.95
CA SER A 353 -15.98 3.97 -19.14
C SER A 353 -15.29 4.52 -17.91
N VAL A 354 -14.20 5.25 -18.12
CA VAL A 354 -13.51 5.97 -17.03
C VAL A 354 -14.33 7.21 -16.68
N PRO A 355 -14.73 7.42 -15.42
CA PRO A 355 -15.40 8.65 -15.01
C PRO A 355 -14.52 9.88 -15.25
N GLU A 356 -15.16 11.02 -15.50
CA GLU A 356 -14.44 12.30 -15.61
C GLU A 356 -13.98 12.82 -14.24
N GLY A 357 -12.98 13.68 -14.25
CA GLY A 357 -12.49 14.37 -13.06
C GLY A 357 -11.62 13.52 -12.14
N LEU A 358 -11.01 12.43 -12.63
CA LEU A 358 -10.04 11.65 -11.88
C LEU A 358 -8.61 12.17 -12.11
N ASP A 359 -7.73 11.96 -11.12
CA ASP A 359 -6.28 12.14 -11.29
C ASP A 359 -5.62 10.86 -11.86
N SER A 360 -6.39 9.81 -12.01
CA SER A 360 -6.00 8.48 -12.45
C SER A 360 -5.73 8.44 -13.96
N ARG A 361 -4.64 7.80 -14.35
CA ARG A 361 -4.27 7.52 -15.75
C ARG A 361 -4.18 6.01 -15.95
N SER A 362 -4.67 5.51 -17.06
CA SER A 362 -4.56 4.08 -17.34
C SER A 362 -3.12 3.63 -17.56
N LEU A 363 -2.74 2.55 -16.94
CA LEU A 363 -1.44 1.90 -17.09
C LEU A 363 -1.39 0.96 -18.31
N VAL A 364 -2.51 0.73 -19.00
CA VAL A 364 -2.59 -0.19 -20.15
C VAL A 364 -1.56 0.14 -21.24
N PRO A 365 -1.31 1.38 -21.63
CA PRO A 365 -0.26 1.69 -22.61
C PRO A 365 1.14 1.20 -22.16
N LEU A 366 1.45 1.31 -20.86
CA LEU A 366 2.70 0.81 -20.29
C LEU A 366 2.72 -0.72 -20.18
N MET A 367 1.55 -1.34 -20.05
CA MET A 367 1.40 -2.81 -20.04
C MET A 367 1.55 -3.40 -21.45
N GLU A 368 1.19 -2.66 -22.49
CA GLU A 368 1.39 -3.06 -23.89
C GLU A 368 2.84 -2.83 -24.33
N THR A 369 3.43 -1.73 -23.91
CA THR A 369 4.80 -1.34 -24.30
C THR A 369 5.49 -0.59 -23.16
N ALA A 370 6.53 -1.17 -22.56
CA ALA A 370 7.28 -0.57 -21.44
C ALA A 370 7.79 0.85 -21.71
N GLY A 371 8.07 1.18 -22.97
CA GLY A 371 8.55 2.48 -23.44
C GLY A 371 7.46 3.43 -23.92
N ALA A 372 6.18 3.13 -23.72
CA ALA A 372 5.09 4.01 -24.16
C ALA A 372 5.26 5.44 -23.64
N PRO A 373 4.79 6.45 -24.39
CA PRO A 373 4.80 7.83 -23.93
C PRO A 373 4.09 7.96 -22.59
N TRP A 374 4.77 8.53 -21.62
CA TRP A 374 4.27 8.66 -20.26
C TRP A 374 4.84 9.92 -19.61
N ASP A 375 3.99 10.72 -19.01
CA ASP A 375 4.46 11.79 -18.14
C ASP A 375 4.99 11.18 -16.85
N ASN A 376 6.30 11.08 -16.76
CA ASN A 376 7.04 10.36 -15.72
C ASN A 376 7.05 11.12 -14.39
N GLU A 377 5.85 11.60 -13.98
CA GLU A 377 5.61 12.36 -12.75
C GLU A 377 4.63 11.63 -11.83
N THR A 378 4.88 11.70 -10.53
CA THR A 378 3.98 11.20 -9.49
C THR A 378 4.00 12.12 -8.28
N VAL A 379 2.89 12.14 -7.55
CA VAL A 379 2.69 12.98 -6.36
C VAL A 379 2.27 12.10 -5.19
N SER A 380 2.79 12.41 -4.01
CA SER A 380 2.34 11.84 -2.74
C SER A 380 2.19 12.94 -1.72
N HIS A 381 1.12 12.93 -0.92
CA HIS A 381 0.96 13.93 0.09
C HIS A 381 0.19 13.45 1.32
N PHE A 382 0.35 14.13 2.44
CA PHE A 382 -0.45 13.94 3.65
C PHE A 382 -0.45 15.19 4.50
N LYS A 383 -1.46 15.35 5.34
CA LYS A 383 -1.40 16.24 6.49
C LYS A 383 -0.98 15.47 7.72
N ASP A 384 -0.08 16.06 8.48
CA ASP A 384 0.34 15.49 9.77
C ASP A 384 -0.68 15.78 10.88
N VAL A 385 -0.39 15.27 12.09
CA VAL A 385 -1.28 15.46 13.26
C VAL A 385 -1.44 16.92 13.69
N GLY A 386 -0.58 17.81 13.20
CA GLY A 386 -0.67 19.27 13.40
C GLY A 386 -1.52 19.95 12.33
N GLY A 387 -1.99 19.22 11.32
CA GLY A 387 -2.72 19.74 10.17
C GLY A 387 -1.83 20.39 9.10
N PHE A 388 -0.50 20.27 9.22
CA PHE A 388 0.44 20.81 8.24
C PHE A 388 0.51 19.92 7.00
N ALA A 389 0.36 20.54 5.85
CA ALA A 389 0.43 19.85 4.57
C ALA A 389 1.89 19.55 4.18
N ASN A 390 2.13 18.31 3.78
CA ASN A 390 3.42 17.84 3.31
C ASN A 390 3.23 17.20 1.93
N VAL A 391 4.10 17.50 0.97
CA VAL A 391 3.98 17.01 -0.41
C VAL A 391 5.32 16.55 -0.96
N MET A 392 5.28 15.43 -1.68
CA MET A 392 6.36 14.93 -2.51
C MET A 392 5.93 14.99 -3.98
N ILE A 393 6.78 15.53 -4.83
CA ILE A 393 6.63 15.51 -6.28
C ILE A 393 7.88 14.85 -6.85
N LYS A 394 7.68 13.76 -7.58
CA LYS A 394 8.78 13.06 -8.25
C LYS A 394 8.60 13.16 -9.77
N LYS A 395 9.62 13.65 -10.45
CA LYS A 395 9.71 13.72 -11.91
C LYS A 395 11.01 13.05 -12.36
N ASP A 396 10.89 12.03 -13.17
CA ASP A 396 12.02 11.18 -13.55
C ASP A 396 12.77 10.67 -12.30
N ASN A 397 14.03 11.00 -12.12
CA ASN A 397 14.82 10.60 -10.95
C ASN A 397 14.94 11.68 -9.88
N LEU A 398 14.39 12.86 -10.11
CA LEU A 398 14.40 13.95 -9.14
C LEU A 398 13.16 13.85 -8.24
N LYS A 399 13.37 13.88 -6.93
CA LYS A 399 12.34 13.81 -5.93
C LYS A 399 12.39 15.02 -5.02
N TYR A 400 11.44 15.93 -5.21
CA TYR A 400 11.24 17.12 -4.40
C TYR A 400 10.27 16.82 -3.26
N GLN A 401 10.57 17.36 -2.08
CA GLN A 401 9.73 17.24 -0.88
C GLN A 401 9.56 18.62 -0.24
N TYR A 402 8.35 18.92 0.22
CA TYR A 402 8.02 20.11 0.98
C TYR A 402 7.32 19.72 2.28
N TYR A 403 7.72 20.36 3.36
CA TYR A 403 7.21 20.15 4.71
C TYR A 403 6.65 21.46 5.26
N GLY A 404 5.31 21.53 5.38
CA GLY A 404 4.61 22.79 5.69
C GLY A 404 4.81 23.30 7.10
N GLU A 405 5.09 22.42 8.10
CA GLU A 405 5.33 22.86 9.49
C GLU A 405 6.59 23.71 9.63
N THR A 406 7.62 23.38 8.88
CA THR A 406 8.94 24.05 8.96
C THR A 406 9.24 24.92 7.75
N ASP A 407 8.32 25.00 6.79
CA ASP A 407 8.53 25.64 5.48
C ASP A 407 9.85 25.20 4.82
N SER A 408 10.12 23.89 4.88
CA SER A 408 11.39 23.32 4.46
C SER A 408 11.25 22.52 3.17
N GLU A 409 12.27 22.61 2.34
CA GLU A 409 12.35 21.91 1.06
C GLU A 409 13.54 20.95 1.03
N VAL A 410 13.36 19.82 0.38
CA VAL A 410 14.39 18.81 0.15
C VAL A 410 14.34 18.36 -1.31
N LEU A 411 15.48 18.23 -1.95
CA LEU A 411 15.60 17.62 -3.27
C LEU A 411 16.57 16.44 -3.23
N PHE A 412 16.11 15.29 -3.68
CA PHE A 412 16.96 14.13 -3.94
C PHE A 412 17.12 13.90 -5.44
N ASP A 413 18.35 13.56 -5.85
CA ASP A 413 18.64 12.95 -7.16
C ASP A 413 18.90 11.46 -6.93
N LEU A 414 17.92 10.63 -7.21
CA LEU A 414 17.98 9.19 -6.94
C LEU A 414 18.96 8.43 -7.85
N LEU A 415 19.47 9.04 -8.94
CA LEU A 415 20.56 8.46 -9.72
C LEU A 415 21.91 8.67 -9.04
N LYS A 416 22.13 9.85 -8.47
CA LYS A 416 23.40 10.19 -7.80
C LYS A 416 23.42 9.68 -6.36
N ASN A 417 22.28 9.73 -5.70
CA ASN A 417 22.15 9.38 -4.28
C ASN A 417 20.88 8.54 -4.04
N PRO A 418 20.88 7.26 -4.43
CA PRO A 418 19.72 6.36 -4.27
C PRO A 418 19.37 6.07 -2.80
N THR A 419 20.29 6.35 -1.87
CA THR A 419 20.09 6.18 -0.42
C THR A 419 19.46 7.39 0.25
N GLU A 420 19.19 8.48 -0.50
CA GLU A 420 18.50 9.68 0.00
C GLU A 420 19.17 10.32 1.23
N THR A 421 20.50 10.38 1.21
CA THR A 421 21.33 10.91 2.31
C THR A 421 21.86 12.30 2.05
N GLN A 422 21.70 12.85 0.84
CA GLN A 422 22.17 14.16 0.44
C GLN A 422 21.03 15.02 -0.10
N ASN A 423 20.86 16.23 0.45
CA ASN A 423 19.93 17.23 -0.06
C ASN A 423 20.60 18.08 -1.14
N PHE A 424 20.01 18.15 -2.32
CA PHE A 424 20.48 18.93 -3.48
C PHE A 424 19.69 20.22 -3.68
N ILE A 425 18.88 20.66 -2.72
CA ILE A 425 17.95 21.81 -2.90
C ILE A 425 18.68 23.11 -3.20
N ASP A 426 19.88 23.30 -2.64
CA ASP A 426 20.72 24.49 -2.79
C ASP A 426 21.83 24.33 -3.84
N ASP A 427 21.85 23.23 -4.59
CA ASP A 427 22.83 23.02 -5.67
C ASP A 427 22.36 23.72 -6.95
N ASP A 428 23.14 24.67 -7.42
CA ASP A 428 22.87 25.52 -8.59
C ASP A 428 22.53 24.72 -9.84
N THR A 429 23.05 23.50 -9.99
CA THR A 429 22.76 22.63 -11.15
C THR A 429 21.29 22.20 -11.22
N TYR A 430 20.54 22.28 -10.14
CA TYR A 430 19.12 21.93 -10.06
C TYR A 430 18.17 23.13 -10.00
N CYS A 431 18.65 24.37 -10.06
CA CYS A 431 17.82 25.58 -9.92
C CYS A 431 16.55 25.56 -10.77
N GLU A 432 16.65 25.16 -12.05
CA GLU A 432 15.52 25.11 -12.97
C GLU A 432 14.53 23.99 -12.58
N ALA A 433 15.03 22.84 -12.13
CA ALA A 433 14.19 21.75 -11.64
C ALA A 433 13.44 22.15 -10.36
N VAL A 434 14.14 22.78 -9.41
CA VAL A 434 13.54 23.31 -8.17
C VAL A 434 12.44 24.32 -8.48
N ARG A 435 12.70 25.26 -9.41
CA ARG A 435 11.70 26.24 -9.86
C ARG A 435 10.44 25.55 -10.38
N ARG A 436 10.58 24.53 -11.23
CA ARG A 436 9.45 23.75 -11.75
C ARG A 436 8.68 23.02 -10.66
N PHE A 437 9.36 22.41 -9.68
CA PHE A 437 8.72 21.74 -8.56
C PHE A 437 7.95 22.72 -7.69
N ARG A 438 8.50 23.91 -7.41
CA ARG A 438 7.79 24.97 -6.66
C ARG A 438 6.52 25.45 -7.37
N LEU A 439 6.58 25.63 -8.70
CA LEU A 439 5.39 25.94 -9.50
C LEU A 439 4.35 24.83 -9.41
N LYS A 440 4.77 23.56 -9.60
CA LYS A 440 3.87 22.42 -9.49
C LYS A 440 3.28 22.27 -8.08
N LYS A 441 4.06 22.49 -7.03
CA LYS A 441 3.59 22.53 -5.64
C LYS A 441 2.46 23.57 -5.48
N ASN A 442 2.65 24.79 -6.01
CA ASN A 442 1.65 25.85 -5.93
C ASN A 442 0.39 25.53 -6.75
N GLU A 443 0.51 24.92 -7.94
CA GLU A 443 -0.62 24.44 -8.74
C GLU A 443 -1.45 23.40 -7.98
N LEU A 444 -0.79 22.52 -7.23
CA LEU A 444 -1.45 21.55 -6.35
C LEU A 444 -2.04 22.20 -5.09
N GLY A 445 -1.76 23.48 -4.86
CA GLY A 445 -2.27 24.27 -3.74
C GLY A 445 -1.56 24.04 -2.40
N TYR A 446 -0.25 23.76 -2.45
CA TYR A 446 0.61 23.60 -1.26
C TYR A 446 1.57 24.76 -1.09
#